data_c4ce22e1304a7b8125e39b13805c1c9e
#
_entry.id   c4ce22e1304a7b8125e39b13805c1c9e
#
_cell.length_a   1.000
_cell.length_b   1.000
_cell.length_c   1.000
_cell.angle_alpha   90.00
_cell.angle_beta   90.00
_cell.angle_gamma   90.00
#
_symmetry.space_group_name_H-M   'P 1'
#
loop_
_entity.id
_entity.type
_entity.pdbx_description
1 polymer ?
#
loop_
_entity_poly.entity_id
_entity_poly.type
_entity_poly.pdbx_seq_one_letter_code
_entity_poly.pdbx_strand_id
1 'polypeptide(L)'
;MGRRSVHVGRRFLCVFPPSVFTRSMWFQRTIEFLNDLVWSYGVPVGDGQMIPWVVILLLGTGFYLTFQLGFIQFRKLVHGFRVTTGVYDNPDDPGDVPHFQALTTALSATVGIGNIAGVALAIHFGGPGALFWMWITAFVGMATKYSEVTLAQFYRDVRDETEDLKSWMGSVSGGPMYYIEKGLGKSWKPAAIFFAIMLIATSFLTGNAVQANTVADTMRAEFGIEPWITGVIVAAVIALVILGGITRIGKVTGIVAPVMAGIYVLGALTILALNYDQLIPTFASVFTEAFNPSAGVAGTGTGVFLLTLMYGVRRGLFSNEAGQGSAPIAHSAAKTNEPSSEGVVALLEPFIDTIIICTLTAMVILVTGVWGDPVPTEFDLNSGNITYRVQSEGGLFADVETPEEIRIDDGVQRVPEGEPAMAWNQAVVEQLFVGCEGECTEDSDLREPFTGTLYPDEGQAISQGGTTYATLYGGGVRNGAPLTQLAFERGLAPLGDWGGYFRALSVLLFAISTAISWSYYGDRCAHYLFGDRAVLARSSLRMERNSAAPHPAFTAIRPI
;
A
#
# COMPACT_ATOMS: atom_id res chain seq x y z
N MET A 1 -25.70 -7.15 -36.08
CA MET A 1 -24.87 -5.97 -35.79
C MET A 1 -25.31 -5.39 -34.47
N GLY A 2 -24.83 -5.92 -33.38
CA GLY A 2 -25.07 -5.45 -32.00
C GLY A 2 -23.71 -5.15 -31.38
N ARG A 3 -23.44 -3.89 -31.09
CA ARG A 3 -22.24 -3.49 -30.36
C ARG A 3 -22.35 -4.03 -28.93
N ARG A 4 -21.58 -5.07 -28.60
CA ARG A 4 -21.35 -5.50 -27.23
C ARG A 4 -20.22 -4.64 -26.68
N SER A 5 -20.55 -3.74 -25.75
CA SER A 5 -19.58 -3.01 -24.95
C SER A 5 -18.90 -4.02 -24.00
N VAL A 6 -17.62 -4.23 -24.21
CA VAL A 6 -16.77 -5.00 -23.28
C VAL A 6 -16.59 -4.14 -22.04
N HIS A 7 -17.23 -4.49 -20.94
CA HIS A 7 -17.01 -3.89 -19.64
C HIS A 7 -15.72 -4.42 -19.03
N VAL A 8 -14.60 -3.78 -19.37
CA VAL A 8 -13.31 -3.95 -18.68
C VAL A 8 -13.38 -3.15 -17.39
N GLY A 9 -13.70 -3.77 -16.26
CA GLY A 9 -13.67 -3.01 -15.01
C GLY A 9 -14.49 -3.54 -13.84
N ARG A 10 -14.61 -4.83 -13.65
CA ARG A 10 -15.30 -5.34 -12.45
C ARG A 10 -14.43 -6.34 -11.70
N ARG A 11 -13.70 -5.93 -10.70
CA ARG A 11 -13.29 -6.63 -9.47
C ARG A 11 -11.89 -6.21 -9.00
N PHE A 12 -11.81 -5.15 -8.22
CA PHE A 12 -10.65 -4.82 -7.39
C PHE A 12 -11.08 -4.46 -5.94
N LEU A 13 -12.04 -5.23 -5.40
CA LEU A 13 -12.48 -5.06 -4.01
C LEU A 13 -12.76 -6.43 -3.35
N CYS A 14 -11.78 -7.33 -3.41
CA CYS A 14 -11.82 -8.52 -2.57
C CYS A 14 -10.62 -8.54 -1.62
N VAL A 15 -10.66 -7.69 -0.59
CA VAL A 15 -9.79 -7.81 0.59
C VAL A 15 -10.58 -8.41 1.77
N PHE A 16 -11.89 -8.66 1.61
CA PHE A 16 -12.72 -9.25 2.66
C PHE A 16 -13.50 -10.45 2.13
N PRO A 17 -13.60 -11.55 2.90
CA PRO A 17 -14.37 -12.71 2.49
C PRO A 17 -15.85 -12.36 2.30
N PRO A 18 -16.56 -12.95 1.31
CA PRO A 18 -17.93 -12.59 0.93
C PRO A 18 -18.97 -12.73 2.04
N SER A 19 -18.69 -13.50 3.08
CA SER A 19 -19.65 -13.82 4.16
C SER A 19 -20.01 -12.65 5.08
N VAL A 20 -19.25 -11.56 5.08
CA VAL A 20 -19.51 -10.39 5.94
C VAL A 20 -20.35 -9.32 5.22
N PHE A 21 -20.41 -9.33 3.88
CA PHE A 21 -21.04 -8.26 3.08
C PHE A 21 -22.36 -8.63 2.38
N THR A 22 -22.96 -9.77 2.65
CA THR A 22 -24.17 -10.24 1.96
C THR A 22 -25.46 -9.44 2.26
N ARG A 23 -25.41 -8.29 2.93
CA ARG A 23 -26.63 -7.56 3.32
C ARG A 23 -26.90 -6.22 2.67
N SER A 24 -26.10 -5.69 1.75
CA SER A 24 -26.59 -4.54 0.97
C SER A 24 -25.97 -4.45 -0.43
N MET A 25 -26.67 -4.97 -1.41
CA MET A 25 -26.37 -4.76 -2.84
C MET A 25 -26.24 -3.27 -3.21
N TRP A 26 -26.87 -2.36 -2.48
CA TRP A 26 -26.74 -0.92 -2.71
C TRP A 26 -25.36 -0.39 -2.27
N PHE A 27 -24.82 -0.84 -1.13
CA PHE A 27 -23.50 -0.42 -0.63
C PHE A 27 -22.41 -0.89 -1.59
N GLN A 28 -22.46 -2.16 -2.00
CA GLN A 28 -21.54 -2.71 -2.97
C GLN A 28 -21.58 -1.95 -4.30
N ARG A 29 -22.78 -1.71 -4.84
CA ARG A 29 -22.96 -0.91 -6.06
C ARG A 29 -22.47 0.53 -5.91
N THR A 30 -22.61 1.12 -4.72
CA THR A 30 -22.11 2.48 -4.47
C THR A 30 -20.59 2.51 -4.48
N ILE A 31 -19.92 1.52 -3.86
CA ILE A 31 -18.45 1.43 -3.88
C ILE A 31 -17.96 1.14 -5.29
N GLU A 32 -18.60 0.23 -6.03
CA GLU A 32 -18.29 -0.03 -7.44
C GLU A 32 -18.42 1.25 -8.28
N PHE A 33 -19.53 1.97 -8.14
CA PHE A 33 -19.73 3.25 -8.83
C PHE A 33 -18.64 4.29 -8.48
N LEU A 34 -18.29 4.43 -7.20
CA LEU A 34 -17.23 5.36 -6.78
C LEU A 34 -15.85 4.93 -7.30
N ASN A 35 -15.58 3.63 -7.29
CA ASN A 35 -14.34 3.09 -7.87
C ASN A 35 -14.28 3.38 -9.38
N ASP A 36 -15.37 3.12 -10.10
CA ASP A 36 -15.45 3.38 -11.53
C ASP A 36 -15.33 4.87 -11.84
N LEU A 37 -15.97 5.73 -11.03
CA LEU A 37 -15.86 7.19 -11.17
C LEU A 37 -14.40 7.67 -11.10
N VAL A 38 -13.60 7.08 -10.22
CA VAL A 38 -12.20 7.48 -10.01
C VAL A 38 -11.26 6.82 -11.02
N TRP A 39 -11.47 5.52 -11.32
CA TRP A 39 -10.49 4.72 -12.04
C TRP A 39 -10.89 4.29 -13.44
N SER A 40 -12.19 4.35 -13.79
CA SER A 40 -12.69 3.90 -15.10
C SER A 40 -13.02 5.04 -16.04
N TYR A 41 -13.32 6.23 -15.52
CA TYR A 41 -13.57 7.41 -16.36
C TYR A 41 -12.29 8.21 -16.62
N GLY A 42 -12.03 8.49 -17.90
CA GLY A 42 -10.81 9.19 -18.29
C GLY A 42 -10.77 9.56 -19.76
N VAL A 43 -9.55 9.72 -20.29
CA VAL A 43 -9.29 9.99 -21.70
C VAL A 43 -9.12 8.64 -22.43
N PRO A 44 -9.89 8.37 -23.48
CA PRO A 44 -9.70 7.16 -24.29
C PRO A 44 -8.39 7.25 -25.08
N VAL A 45 -7.60 6.15 -25.05
CA VAL A 45 -6.29 6.07 -25.71
C VAL A 45 -6.20 4.97 -26.77
N GLY A 46 -7.32 4.39 -27.15
CA GLY A 46 -7.43 3.31 -28.13
C GLY A 46 -7.76 1.96 -27.50
N ASP A 47 -8.16 0.99 -28.30
CA ASP A 47 -8.47 -0.40 -27.92
C ASP A 47 -9.37 -0.57 -26.68
N GLY A 48 -10.28 0.40 -26.44
CA GLY A 48 -11.17 0.39 -25.29
C GLY A 48 -10.50 0.77 -23.96
N GLN A 49 -9.23 1.15 -23.96
CA GLN A 49 -8.50 1.57 -22.75
C GLN A 49 -8.66 3.06 -22.49
N MET A 50 -8.63 3.42 -21.20
CA MET A 50 -8.77 4.79 -20.72
C MET A 50 -7.68 5.13 -19.70
N ILE A 51 -7.13 6.34 -19.80
CA ILE A 51 -6.29 6.90 -18.74
C ILE A 51 -7.22 7.66 -17.78
N PRO A 52 -7.34 7.22 -16.51
CA PRO A 52 -8.25 7.85 -15.55
C PRO A 52 -7.93 9.32 -15.31
N TRP A 53 -8.97 10.14 -15.12
CA TRP A 53 -8.81 11.56 -14.83
C TRP A 53 -7.95 11.82 -13.59
N VAL A 54 -8.06 10.97 -12.56
CA VAL A 54 -7.25 11.11 -11.34
C VAL A 54 -5.75 11.01 -11.63
N VAL A 55 -5.35 10.11 -12.52
CA VAL A 55 -3.94 9.95 -12.95
C VAL A 55 -3.46 11.20 -13.69
N ILE A 56 -4.28 11.70 -14.63
CA ILE A 56 -3.96 12.91 -15.40
C ILE A 56 -3.85 14.12 -14.47
N LEU A 57 -4.77 14.28 -13.52
CA LEU A 57 -4.75 15.40 -12.58
C LEU A 57 -3.54 15.34 -11.64
N LEU A 58 -3.24 14.18 -11.05
CA LEU A 58 -2.12 14.05 -10.11
C LEU A 58 -0.77 14.23 -10.81
N LEU A 59 -0.54 13.51 -11.91
CA LEU A 59 0.70 13.68 -12.68
C LEU A 59 0.80 15.06 -13.32
N GLY A 60 -0.29 15.54 -13.91
CA GLY A 60 -0.33 16.88 -14.52
C GLY A 60 -0.02 17.99 -13.52
N THR A 61 -0.58 17.90 -12.32
CA THR A 61 -0.25 18.84 -11.22
C THR A 61 1.21 18.71 -10.82
N GLY A 62 1.72 17.49 -10.69
CA GLY A 62 3.13 17.24 -10.36
C GLY A 62 4.10 17.79 -11.41
N PHE A 63 3.81 17.62 -12.70
CA PHE A 63 4.57 18.24 -13.79
C PHE A 63 4.48 19.76 -13.74
N TYR A 64 3.26 20.31 -13.63
CA TYR A 64 3.06 21.76 -13.53
C TYR A 64 3.89 22.36 -12.38
N LEU A 65 3.82 21.77 -11.17
CA LEU A 65 4.58 22.23 -10.01
C LEU A 65 6.10 22.05 -10.22
N THR A 66 6.53 20.97 -10.85
CA THR A 66 7.95 20.74 -11.16
C THR A 66 8.51 21.87 -12.04
N PHE A 67 7.78 22.27 -13.09
CA PHE A 67 8.19 23.38 -13.97
C PHE A 67 8.06 24.74 -13.25
N GLN A 68 6.96 24.98 -12.55
CA GLN A 68 6.70 26.24 -11.83
C GLN A 68 7.75 26.50 -10.73
N LEU A 69 8.19 25.45 -10.03
CA LEU A 69 9.21 25.54 -8.98
C LEU A 69 10.64 25.40 -9.51
N GLY A 70 10.83 25.37 -10.85
CA GLY A 70 12.14 25.32 -11.48
C GLY A 70 12.95 24.08 -11.08
N PHE A 71 12.33 22.89 -11.15
CA PHE A 71 12.96 21.61 -10.82
C PHE A 71 13.54 21.58 -9.40
N ILE A 72 12.72 21.92 -8.43
CA ILE A 72 13.08 22.01 -7.01
C ILE A 72 13.72 20.71 -6.47
N GLN A 73 13.38 19.58 -7.04
CA GLN A 73 13.90 18.26 -6.71
C GLN A 73 15.43 18.22 -6.78
N PHE A 74 16.01 18.78 -7.84
CA PHE A 74 17.47 18.85 -7.99
C PHE A 74 18.11 19.95 -7.14
N ARG A 75 17.42 21.09 -7.04
CA ARG A 75 18.00 22.28 -6.41
C ARG A 75 17.99 22.22 -4.88
N LYS A 76 17.03 21.53 -4.29
CA LYS A 76 16.78 21.60 -2.85
C LYS A 76 16.85 20.25 -2.11
N LEU A 77 17.03 19.12 -2.82
CA LEU A 77 17.11 17.80 -2.19
C LEU A 77 18.19 17.72 -1.09
N VAL A 78 19.41 18.15 -1.43
CA VAL A 78 20.55 18.17 -0.47
C VAL A 78 20.26 19.11 0.70
N HIS A 79 19.58 20.23 0.44
CA HIS A 79 19.16 21.13 1.50
C HIS A 79 18.14 20.49 2.42
N GLY A 80 17.21 19.68 1.89
CA GLY A 80 16.26 18.89 2.67
C GLY A 80 16.95 17.99 3.70
N PHE A 81 17.98 17.27 3.29
CA PHE A 81 18.79 16.48 4.22
C PHE A 81 19.42 17.33 5.33
N ARG A 82 19.93 18.52 5.01
CA ARG A 82 20.51 19.42 6.02
C ARG A 82 19.47 19.95 7.02
N VAL A 83 18.27 20.30 6.55
CA VAL A 83 17.18 20.72 7.43
C VAL A 83 16.78 19.55 8.33
N THR A 84 16.62 18.37 7.79
CA THR A 84 16.23 17.17 8.55
C THR A 84 17.25 16.79 9.63
N THR A 85 18.55 17.06 9.42
CA THR A 85 19.58 16.78 10.44
C THR A 85 19.63 17.81 11.57
N GLY A 86 18.72 18.78 11.60
CA GLY A 86 18.59 19.74 12.69
C GLY A 86 19.57 20.92 12.63
N VAL A 87 20.29 21.10 11.51
CA VAL A 87 21.27 22.23 11.36
C VAL A 87 20.59 23.59 11.52
N TYR A 88 19.30 23.66 11.24
CA TYR A 88 18.51 24.90 11.28
C TYR A 88 17.43 24.86 12.37
N ASP A 89 17.44 23.84 13.25
CA ASP A 89 16.43 23.71 14.30
C ASP A 89 16.57 24.85 15.32
N ASN A 90 15.47 25.54 15.57
CA ASN A 90 15.35 26.50 16.66
C ASN A 90 14.31 25.99 17.68
N PRO A 91 14.70 25.71 18.93
CA PRO A 91 13.78 25.21 19.96
C PRO A 91 12.60 26.13 20.26
N ASP A 92 12.76 27.45 20.03
CA ASP A 92 11.76 28.48 20.32
C ASP A 92 10.72 28.62 19.17
N ASP A 93 10.92 27.94 18.05
CA ASP A 93 9.98 27.98 16.95
C ASP A 93 8.68 27.22 17.29
N PRO A 94 7.51 27.71 16.81
CA PRO A 94 6.24 27.06 17.05
C PRO A 94 6.17 25.69 16.37
N GLY A 95 5.71 24.69 17.11
CA GLY A 95 5.59 23.30 16.64
C GLY A 95 5.80 22.32 17.79
N ASP A 96 5.43 21.07 17.54
CA ASP A 96 5.42 20.01 18.55
C ASP A 96 6.62 19.05 18.46
N VAL A 97 7.20 18.91 17.27
CA VAL A 97 8.27 17.95 16.99
C VAL A 97 9.35 18.58 16.07
N PRO A 98 10.63 18.14 16.17
CA PRO A 98 11.67 18.56 15.23
C PRO A 98 11.40 18.02 13.82
N HIS A 99 12.03 18.63 12.80
CA HIS A 99 11.92 18.24 11.39
C HIS A 99 12.12 16.74 11.13
N PHE A 100 13.13 16.14 11.76
CA PHE A 100 13.41 14.70 11.65
C PHE A 100 12.23 13.83 12.12
N GLN A 101 11.58 14.18 13.23
CA GLN A 101 10.43 13.42 13.74
C GLN A 101 9.17 13.63 12.90
N ALA A 102 8.98 14.81 12.31
CA ALA A 102 7.89 15.05 11.36
C ALA A 102 8.08 14.19 10.10
N LEU A 103 9.28 14.21 9.51
CA LEU A 103 9.63 13.38 8.36
C LEU A 103 9.48 11.88 8.66
N THR A 104 10.02 11.40 9.77
CA THR A 104 9.94 9.96 10.12
C THR A 104 8.52 9.52 10.44
N THR A 105 7.67 10.42 10.95
CA THR A 105 6.24 10.15 11.14
C THR A 105 5.54 10.04 9.78
N ALA A 106 5.83 10.91 8.82
CA ALA A 106 5.30 10.84 7.47
C ALA A 106 5.83 9.60 6.73
N LEU A 107 7.14 9.35 6.77
CA LEU A 107 7.74 8.14 6.20
C LEU A 107 7.19 6.84 6.80
N SER A 108 6.86 6.83 8.10
CA SER A 108 6.22 5.67 8.72
C SER A 108 4.82 5.41 8.17
N ALA A 109 4.11 6.43 7.69
CA ALA A 109 2.82 6.25 7.03
C ALA A 109 2.97 5.71 5.60
N THR A 110 3.93 6.24 4.84
CA THR A 110 4.15 5.91 3.42
C THR A 110 4.93 4.62 3.24
N VAL A 111 6.04 4.43 4.00
CA VAL A 111 6.85 3.21 3.96
C VAL A 111 6.16 2.09 4.75
N GLY A 112 5.33 1.35 4.05
CA GLY A 112 4.47 0.32 4.61
C GLY A 112 4.33 -0.88 3.67
N ILE A 113 3.21 -1.59 3.81
CA ILE A 113 2.89 -2.72 2.92
C ILE A 113 2.82 -2.29 1.45
N GLY A 114 2.56 -1.00 1.17
CA GLY A 114 2.60 -0.44 -0.18
C GLY A 114 3.95 -0.64 -0.89
N ASN A 115 5.06 -0.50 -0.18
CA ASN A 115 6.42 -0.68 -0.73
C ASN A 115 6.79 -2.16 -0.94
N ILE A 116 6.11 -3.05 -0.26
CA ILE A 116 6.29 -4.51 -0.36
C ILE A 116 5.29 -5.08 -1.37
N ALA A 117 4.02 -5.09 -1.02
CA ALA A 117 2.98 -5.68 -1.86
C ALA A 117 2.62 -4.81 -3.08
N GLY A 118 2.64 -3.48 -2.95
CA GLY A 118 2.31 -2.57 -4.06
C GLY A 118 3.31 -2.64 -5.21
N VAL A 119 4.60 -2.71 -4.90
CA VAL A 119 5.65 -2.89 -5.92
C VAL A 119 5.53 -4.24 -6.59
N ALA A 120 5.31 -5.31 -5.81
CA ALA A 120 5.09 -6.63 -6.36
C ALA A 120 3.88 -6.69 -7.32
N LEU A 121 2.78 -6.00 -6.98
CA LEU A 121 1.63 -5.85 -7.87
C LEU A 121 1.97 -5.04 -9.14
N ALA A 122 2.81 -4.00 -9.03
CA ALA A 122 3.26 -3.24 -10.19
C ALA A 122 4.05 -4.12 -11.17
N ILE A 123 4.99 -4.92 -10.64
CA ILE A 123 5.80 -5.84 -11.45
C ILE A 123 4.95 -6.97 -12.02
N HIS A 124 4.06 -7.57 -11.21
CA HIS A 124 3.19 -8.67 -11.65
C HIS A 124 2.32 -8.28 -12.85
N PHE A 125 1.67 -7.12 -12.80
CA PHE A 125 0.75 -6.69 -13.85
C PHE A 125 1.39 -5.85 -14.95
N GLY A 126 2.40 -5.07 -14.62
CA GLY A 126 3.03 -4.11 -15.53
C GLY A 126 4.44 -4.52 -15.98
N GLY A 127 4.95 -5.64 -15.49
CA GLY A 127 6.31 -6.08 -15.80
C GLY A 127 7.41 -5.17 -15.20
N PRO A 128 8.69 -5.42 -15.54
CA PRO A 128 9.83 -4.62 -15.06
C PRO A 128 9.71 -3.12 -15.35
N GLY A 129 9.12 -2.77 -16.49
CA GLY A 129 8.92 -1.38 -16.92
C GLY A 129 8.03 -0.54 -16.00
N ALA A 130 7.18 -1.17 -15.18
CA ALA A 130 6.34 -0.46 -14.21
C ALA A 130 7.18 0.33 -13.19
N LEU A 131 8.38 -0.15 -12.83
CA LEU A 131 9.30 0.56 -11.93
C LEU A 131 9.74 1.91 -12.50
N PHE A 132 9.99 2.00 -13.81
CA PHE A 132 10.32 3.28 -14.45
C PHE A 132 9.20 4.32 -14.26
N TRP A 133 7.94 3.91 -14.42
CA TRP A 133 6.79 4.80 -14.24
C TRP A 133 6.56 5.16 -12.77
N MET A 134 6.92 4.28 -11.83
CA MET A 134 6.97 4.62 -10.41
C MET A 134 8.01 5.72 -10.14
N TRP A 135 9.19 5.67 -10.78
CA TRP A 135 10.19 6.75 -10.64
C TRP A 135 9.70 8.09 -11.17
N ILE A 136 8.99 8.08 -12.30
CA ILE A 136 8.40 9.32 -12.86
C ILE A 136 7.39 9.92 -11.87
N THR A 137 6.51 9.09 -11.28
CA THR A 137 5.55 9.58 -10.27
C THR A 137 6.24 10.10 -9.02
N ALA A 138 7.28 9.44 -8.54
CA ALA A 138 8.03 9.90 -7.39
C ALA A 138 8.72 11.24 -7.67
N PHE A 139 9.36 11.37 -8.83
CA PHE A 139 10.04 12.59 -9.22
C PHE A 139 9.10 13.80 -9.26
N VAL A 140 7.95 13.68 -9.94
CA VAL A 140 6.97 14.78 -9.96
C VAL A 140 6.24 14.92 -8.64
N GLY A 141 6.05 13.82 -7.92
CA GLY A 141 5.46 13.77 -6.59
C GLY A 141 6.27 14.55 -5.55
N MET A 142 7.59 14.62 -5.67
CA MET A 142 8.43 15.45 -4.79
C MET A 142 8.01 16.94 -4.84
N ALA A 143 7.74 17.51 -6.02
CA ALA A 143 7.28 18.88 -6.15
C ALA A 143 5.88 19.08 -5.56
N THR A 144 5.01 18.07 -5.69
CA THR A 144 3.69 18.08 -5.08
C THR A 144 3.79 18.05 -3.55
N LYS A 145 4.60 17.14 -2.99
CA LYS A 145 4.86 17.07 -1.53
C LYS A 145 5.40 18.38 -0.96
N TYR A 146 6.39 18.97 -1.64
CA TYR A 146 6.89 20.30 -1.27
C TYR A 146 5.76 21.32 -1.14
N SER A 147 4.89 21.38 -2.16
CA SER A 147 3.84 22.39 -2.22
C SER A 147 2.77 22.16 -1.16
N GLU A 148 2.27 20.92 -1.00
CA GLU A 148 1.21 20.62 -0.04
C GLU A 148 1.69 20.78 1.41
N VAL A 149 2.94 20.43 1.71
CA VAL A 149 3.50 20.60 3.06
C VAL A 149 3.79 22.08 3.37
N THR A 150 4.32 22.83 2.40
CA THR A 150 4.51 24.29 2.54
C THR A 150 3.18 24.98 2.82
N LEU A 151 2.10 24.61 2.11
CA LEU A 151 0.77 25.15 2.35
C LEU A 151 0.23 24.75 3.74
N ALA A 152 0.44 23.51 4.15
CA ALA A 152 -0.02 23.05 5.47
C ALA A 152 0.69 23.79 6.61
N GLN A 153 1.98 24.05 6.48
CA GLN A 153 2.74 24.86 7.43
C GLN A 153 2.28 26.33 7.45
N PHE A 154 2.03 26.90 6.27
CA PHE A 154 1.61 28.30 6.16
C PHE A 154 0.22 28.56 6.74
N TYR A 155 -0.73 27.64 6.56
CA TYR A 155 -2.12 27.79 7.02
C TYR A 155 -2.46 27.05 8.30
N ARG A 156 -1.46 26.49 9.02
CA ARG A 156 -1.69 25.80 10.28
C ARG A 156 -2.25 26.70 11.36
N ASP A 157 -2.95 26.15 12.33
CA ASP A 157 -3.33 26.81 13.56
C ASP A 157 -2.25 26.58 14.62
N VAL A 158 -1.74 27.66 15.19
CA VAL A 158 -0.83 27.64 16.34
C VAL A 158 -1.63 28.16 17.52
N ARG A 159 -1.73 27.39 18.60
CA ARG A 159 -2.40 27.78 19.83
C ARG A 159 -1.45 28.54 20.74
N ASP A 160 -1.95 29.57 21.40
CA ASP A 160 -1.16 30.33 22.35
C ASP A 160 -0.85 29.47 23.59
N GLU A 161 0.36 29.60 24.14
CA GLU A 161 0.84 28.87 25.32
C GLU A 161 0.04 29.19 26.61
N THR A 162 -0.82 30.21 26.59
CA THR A 162 -1.67 30.63 27.71
C THR A 162 -2.90 29.74 27.92
N GLU A 163 -3.24 28.89 26.96
CA GLU A 163 -4.29 27.88 27.12
C GLU A 163 -3.72 26.68 27.90
N ASP A 164 -4.51 26.14 28.85
CA ASP A 164 -4.18 24.96 29.66
C ASP A 164 -4.10 23.71 28.77
N LEU A 165 -3.09 23.66 27.88
CA LEU A 165 -2.87 22.62 26.90
C LEU A 165 -2.37 21.34 27.59
N LYS A 166 -3.19 20.31 27.60
CA LYS A 166 -2.71 18.99 28.00
C LYS A 166 -1.64 18.56 27.00
N SER A 167 -0.47 18.17 27.48
CA SER A 167 0.74 17.86 26.70
C SER A 167 0.58 16.89 25.51
N TRP A 168 -0.55 16.20 25.41
CA TRP A 168 -0.89 15.26 24.34
C TRP A 168 -1.75 15.86 23.23
N MET A 169 -2.28 17.09 23.40
CA MET A 169 -3.16 17.74 22.42
C MET A 169 -2.39 18.32 21.23
N GLY A 170 -1.09 18.57 21.39
CA GLY A 170 -0.29 19.30 20.43
C GLY A 170 -0.60 20.81 20.44
N SER A 171 0.40 21.62 20.21
CA SER A 171 0.24 23.09 20.11
C SER A 171 -0.18 23.53 18.71
N VAL A 172 -0.07 22.64 17.72
CA VAL A 172 -0.26 22.95 16.30
C VAL A 172 -1.23 21.98 15.64
N SER A 173 -2.05 22.49 14.72
CA SER A 173 -2.94 21.70 13.86
C SER A 173 -2.92 22.24 12.44
N GLY A 174 -2.63 21.40 11.47
CA GLY A 174 -2.58 21.76 10.05
C GLY A 174 -2.94 20.58 9.13
N GLY A 175 -2.86 20.83 7.84
CA GLY A 175 -3.20 19.84 6.81
C GLY A 175 -4.15 20.42 5.77
N PRO A 176 -4.58 19.59 4.78
CA PRO A 176 -5.42 20.05 3.68
C PRO A 176 -6.71 20.74 4.11
N MET A 177 -7.38 20.24 5.14
CA MET A 177 -8.62 20.85 5.64
C MET A 177 -8.42 22.30 6.05
N TYR A 178 -7.25 22.66 6.59
CA TYR A 178 -6.93 24.02 6.99
C TYR A 178 -6.60 24.92 5.81
N TYR A 179 -5.74 24.48 4.87
CA TYR A 179 -5.39 25.33 3.74
C TYR A 179 -6.52 25.44 2.70
N ILE A 180 -7.42 24.44 2.61
CA ILE A 180 -8.64 24.57 1.79
C ILE A 180 -9.56 25.64 2.39
N GLU A 181 -9.87 25.57 3.70
CA GLU A 181 -10.79 26.53 4.33
C GLU A 181 -10.19 27.93 4.39
N LYS A 182 -8.92 28.07 4.80
CA LYS A 182 -8.28 29.38 4.98
C LYS A 182 -7.75 29.97 3.67
N GLY A 183 -7.16 29.16 2.81
CA GLY A 183 -6.54 29.62 1.56
C GLY A 183 -7.55 29.93 0.47
N LEU A 184 -8.59 29.09 0.30
CA LEU A 184 -9.65 29.32 -0.70
C LEU A 184 -10.85 30.08 -0.14
N GLY A 185 -10.94 30.23 1.20
CA GLY A 185 -11.98 30.96 1.87
C GLY A 185 -13.13 30.08 2.37
N LYS A 186 -14.00 30.69 3.21
CA LYS A 186 -15.08 29.97 3.93
C LYS A 186 -16.08 29.25 3.03
N SER A 187 -16.25 29.67 1.77
CA SER A 187 -17.11 29.00 0.80
C SER A 187 -16.64 27.58 0.46
N TRP A 188 -15.34 27.28 0.64
CA TRP A 188 -14.74 25.97 0.40
C TRP A 188 -14.73 25.06 1.63
N LYS A 189 -15.26 25.52 2.76
CA LYS A 189 -15.39 24.69 3.96
C LYS A 189 -16.05 23.33 3.75
N PRO A 190 -17.09 23.16 2.89
CA PRO A 190 -17.64 21.85 2.59
C PRO A 190 -16.61 20.86 1.98
N ALA A 191 -15.72 21.36 1.12
CA ALA A 191 -14.64 20.55 0.56
C ALA A 191 -13.61 20.13 1.62
N ALA A 192 -13.27 21.03 2.55
CA ALA A 192 -12.41 20.72 3.69
C ALA A 192 -13.03 19.66 4.63
N ILE A 193 -14.33 19.75 4.89
CA ILE A 193 -15.08 18.75 5.66
C ILE A 193 -15.10 17.40 4.92
N PHE A 194 -15.37 17.41 3.61
CA PHE A 194 -15.37 16.20 2.80
C PHE A 194 -13.99 15.52 2.83
N PHE A 195 -12.90 16.26 2.65
CA PHE A 195 -11.55 15.76 2.77
C PHE A 195 -11.31 15.10 4.15
N ALA A 196 -11.67 15.78 5.23
CA ALA A 196 -11.47 15.26 6.57
C ALA A 196 -12.24 13.95 6.83
N ILE A 197 -13.48 13.84 6.33
CA ILE A 197 -14.29 12.61 6.44
C ILE A 197 -13.64 11.47 5.64
N MET A 198 -13.22 11.74 4.40
CA MET A 198 -12.58 10.72 3.55
C MET A 198 -11.26 10.25 4.17
N LEU A 199 -10.45 11.15 4.73
CA LEU A 199 -9.19 10.77 5.35
C LEU A 199 -9.39 9.97 6.65
N ILE A 200 -10.43 10.27 7.44
CA ILE A 200 -10.80 9.42 8.58
C ILE A 200 -11.16 8.01 8.10
N ALA A 201 -12.00 7.88 7.07
CA ALA A 201 -12.35 6.58 6.51
C ALA A 201 -11.11 5.82 6.01
N THR A 202 -10.23 6.49 5.27
CA THR A 202 -8.96 5.92 4.78
C THR A 202 -8.05 5.49 5.93
N SER A 203 -7.98 6.28 7.01
CA SER A 203 -7.22 5.94 8.21
C SER A 203 -7.69 4.61 8.84
N PHE A 204 -8.99 4.38 8.92
CA PHE A 204 -9.52 3.11 9.43
C PHE A 204 -9.29 1.94 8.46
N LEU A 205 -9.51 2.14 7.16
CA LEU A 205 -9.45 1.08 6.16
C LEU A 205 -8.00 0.78 5.75
N THR A 206 -7.42 1.63 4.92
CA THR A 206 -6.08 1.40 4.34
C THR A 206 -4.98 1.57 5.38
N GLY A 207 -5.12 2.57 6.26
CA GLY A 207 -4.12 2.89 7.27
C GLY A 207 -4.03 1.89 8.42
N ASN A 208 -5.13 1.23 8.77
CA ASN A 208 -5.17 0.32 9.93
C ASN A 208 -5.65 -1.09 9.57
N ALA A 209 -6.83 -1.26 8.97
CA ALA A 209 -7.41 -2.59 8.75
C ALA A 209 -6.56 -3.45 7.80
N VAL A 210 -6.11 -2.90 6.67
CA VAL A 210 -5.24 -3.62 5.73
C VAL A 210 -3.91 -4.00 6.38
N GLN A 211 -3.30 -3.07 7.13
CA GLN A 211 -2.04 -3.31 7.84
C GLN A 211 -2.18 -4.44 8.87
N ALA A 212 -3.23 -4.37 9.71
CA ALA A 212 -3.49 -5.38 10.74
C ALA A 212 -3.78 -6.76 10.13
N ASN A 213 -4.55 -6.82 9.04
CA ASN A 213 -4.83 -8.06 8.34
C ASN A 213 -3.56 -8.71 7.80
N THR A 214 -2.71 -7.93 7.11
CA THR A 214 -1.46 -8.46 6.54
C THR A 214 -0.51 -8.99 7.62
N VAL A 215 -0.42 -8.31 8.78
CA VAL A 215 0.35 -8.82 9.92
C VAL A 215 -0.26 -10.13 10.44
N ALA A 216 -1.58 -10.19 10.60
CA ALA A 216 -2.26 -11.37 11.11
C ALA A 216 -2.07 -12.58 10.19
N ASP A 217 -2.21 -12.38 8.88
CA ASP A 217 -1.99 -13.42 7.87
C ASP A 217 -0.53 -13.90 7.88
N THR A 218 0.42 -12.97 7.97
CA THR A 218 1.85 -13.30 8.06
C THR A 218 2.17 -14.10 9.32
N MET A 219 1.68 -13.67 10.48
CA MET A 219 1.91 -14.38 11.74
C MET A 219 1.26 -15.77 11.76
N ARG A 220 0.11 -15.91 11.12
CA ARG A 220 -0.55 -17.22 10.97
C ARG A 220 0.27 -18.13 10.06
N ALA A 221 0.72 -17.63 8.92
CA ALA A 221 1.47 -18.42 7.95
C ALA A 221 2.85 -18.88 8.47
N GLU A 222 3.57 -17.98 9.19
CA GLU A 222 4.93 -18.29 9.66
C GLU A 222 4.98 -19.01 11.02
N PHE A 223 4.05 -18.68 11.91
CA PHE A 223 4.12 -19.10 13.32
C PHE A 223 2.88 -19.84 13.79
N GLY A 224 1.86 -20.03 12.92
CA GLY A 224 0.60 -20.66 13.30
C GLY A 224 -0.22 -19.86 14.32
N ILE A 225 0.05 -18.55 14.49
CA ILE A 225 -0.63 -17.72 15.50
C ILE A 225 -2.01 -17.33 14.97
N GLU A 226 -3.05 -17.59 15.79
CA GLU A 226 -4.43 -17.23 15.44
C GLU A 226 -4.58 -15.71 15.20
N PRO A 227 -5.24 -15.27 14.10
CA PRO A 227 -5.34 -13.87 13.69
C PRO A 227 -5.86 -12.92 14.76
N TRP A 228 -6.80 -13.37 15.61
CA TRP A 228 -7.35 -12.54 16.69
C TRP A 228 -6.31 -12.21 17.77
N ILE A 229 -5.37 -13.14 18.08
CA ILE A 229 -4.29 -12.93 19.05
C ILE A 229 -3.36 -11.84 18.53
N THR A 230 -2.94 -11.97 17.28
CA THR A 230 -2.12 -10.95 16.59
C THR A 230 -2.83 -9.61 16.57
N GLY A 231 -4.13 -9.59 16.24
CA GLY A 231 -4.94 -8.36 16.22
C GLY A 231 -4.98 -7.65 17.58
N VAL A 232 -5.17 -8.37 18.68
CA VAL A 232 -5.17 -7.80 20.04
C VAL A 232 -3.80 -7.23 20.41
N ILE A 233 -2.71 -7.94 20.10
CA ILE A 233 -1.34 -7.47 20.38
C ILE A 233 -1.04 -6.19 19.59
N VAL A 234 -1.31 -6.19 18.30
CA VAL A 234 -1.08 -5.04 17.42
C VAL A 234 -1.92 -3.84 17.87
N ALA A 235 -3.20 -4.04 18.19
CA ALA A 235 -4.06 -2.97 18.70
C ALA A 235 -3.54 -2.40 20.02
N ALA A 236 -3.05 -3.24 20.95
CA ALA A 236 -2.47 -2.80 22.20
C ALA A 236 -1.19 -1.96 21.99
N VAL A 237 -0.29 -2.41 21.12
CA VAL A 237 0.94 -1.68 20.77
C VAL A 237 0.62 -0.30 20.17
N ILE A 238 -0.29 -0.27 19.20
CA ILE A 238 -0.72 0.97 18.54
C ILE A 238 -1.35 1.91 19.59
N ALA A 239 -2.28 1.42 20.41
CA ALA A 239 -2.93 2.23 21.44
C ALA A 239 -1.93 2.83 22.44
N LEU A 240 -0.92 2.06 22.89
CA LEU A 240 0.13 2.54 23.77
C LEU A 240 0.89 3.73 23.19
N VAL A 241 1.12 3.77 21.87
CA VAL A 241 1.83 4.87 21.21
C VAL A 241 0.91 6.07 21.00
N ILE A 242 -0.28 5.85 20.42
CA ILE A 242 -1.21 6.92 20.02
C ILE A 242 -1.71 7.72 21.22
N LEU A 243 -1.97 7.08 22.36
CA LEU A 243 -2.43 7.76 23.57
C LEU A 243 -1.45 8.81 24.10
N GLY A 244 -0.21 8.83 23.63
CA GLY A 244 0.80 9.84 23.94
C GLY A 244 0.80 11.09 23.04
N GLY A 245 -0.03 11.11 22.00
CA GLY A 245 -0.09 12.21 21.01
C GLY A 245 1.13 12.29 20.11
N ILE A 246 1.22 13.38 19.30
CA ILE A 246 2.24 13.54 18.26
C ILE A 246 3.69 13.49 18.80
N THR A 247 3.94 14.02 19.96
CA THR A 247 5.28 14.01 20.57
C THR A 247 5.77 12.59 20.88
N ARG A 248 4.86 11.70 21.30
CA ARG A 248 5.19 10.30 21.53
C ARG A 248 5.27 9.51 20.23
N ILE A 249 4.36 9.76 19.32
CA ILE A 249 4.37 9.19 17.97
C ILE A 249 5.69 9.55 17.29
N GLY A 250 6.08 10.83 17.23
CA GLY A 250 7.32 11.27 16.62
C GLY A 250 8.59 10.66 17.24
N LYS A 251 8.60 10.45 18.58
CA LYS A 251 9.71 9.74 19.24
C LYS A 251 9.81 8.28 18.84
N VAL A 252 8.67 7.59 18.74
CA VAL A 252 8.61 6.16 18.36
C VAL A 252 8.95 6.00 16.87
N THR A 253 8.33 6.77 16.00
CA THR A 253 8.60 6.71 14.55
C THR A 253 10.01 7.17 14.21
N GLY A 254 10.57 8.12 14.97
CA GLY A 254 11.97 8.57 14.85
C GLY A 254 13.00 7.46 15.11
N ILE A 255 12.61 6.38 15.77
CA ILE A 255 13.45 5.19 15.98
C ILE A 255 13.04 4.06 15.04
N VAL A 256 11.74 3.76 15.00
CA VAL A 256 11.21 2.61 14.25
C VAL A 256 11.44 2.77 12.74
N ALA A 257 11.17 3.95 12.16
CA ALA A 257 11.30 4.15 10.72
C ALA A 257 12.74 3.95 10.20
N PRO A 258 13.79 4.57 10.79
CA PRO A 258 15.16 4.31 10.37
C PRO A 258 15.60 2.85 10.59
N VAL A 259 15.18 2.23 11.70
CA VAL A 259 15.55 0.84 12.01
C VAL A 259 14.90 -0.13 11.01
N MET A 260 13.59 0.01 10.75
CA MET A 260 12.91 -0.85 9.78
C MET A 260 13.46 -0.68 8.36
N ALA A 261 13.69 0.59 7.95
CA ALA A 261 14.28 0.87 6.64
C ALA A 261 15.70 0.30 6.54
N GLY A 262 16.50 0.43 7.61
CA GLY A 262 17.86 -0.11 7.68
C GLY A 262 17.89 -1.63 7.54
N ILE A 263 17.05 -2.35 8.27
CA ILE A 263 16.93 -3.81 8.18
C ILE A 263 16.52 -4.22 6.75
N TYR A 264 15.50 -3.56 6.21
CA TYR A 264 15.00 -3.86 4.86
C TYR A 264 16.05 -3.61 3.77
N VAL A 265 16.70 -2.44 3.83
CA VAL A 265 17.78 -2.07 2.89
C VAL A 265 18.94 -3.05 2.97
N LEU A 266 19.38 -3.46 4.17
CA LEU A 266 20.46 -4.43 4.35
C LEU A 266 20.10 -5.79 3.74
N GLY A 267 18.88 -6.30 3.99
CA GLY A 267 18.40 -7.55 3.39
C GLY A 267 18.36 -7.47 1.86
N ALA A 268 17.78 -6.40 1.33
CA ALA A 268 17.72 -6.19 -0.12
C ALA A 268 19.11 -6.08 -0.75
N LEU A 269 20.01 -5.28 -0.19
CA LEU A 269 21.38 -5.16 -0.68
C LEU A 269 22.16 -6.48 -0.62
N THR A 270 21.89 -7.31 0.39
CA THR A 270 22.48 -8.64 0.49
C THR A 270 22.04 -9.52 -0.67
N ILE A 271 20.74 -9.55 -0.99
CA ILE A 271 20.21 -10.32 -2.14
C ILE A 271 20.79 -9.79 -3.46
N LEU A 272 20.84 -8.47 -3.63
CA LEU A 272 21.42 -7.86 -4.83
C LEU A 272 22.90 -8.20 -4.97
N ALA A 273 23.65 -8.25 -3.87
CA ALA A 273 25.06 -8.65 -3.88
C ALA A 273 25.25 -10.13 -4.23
N LEU A 274 24.35 -11.02 -3.77
CA LEU A 274 24.38 -12.44 -4.11
C LEU A 274 24.02 -12.70 -5.59
N ASN A 275 23.24 -11.79 -6.20
CA ASN A 275 22.79 -11.89 -7.60
C ASN A 275 23.41 -10.77 -8.46
N TYR A 276 24.66 -10.40 -8.20
CA TYR A 276 25.30 -9.24 -8.83
C TYR A 276 25.42 -9.33 -10.36
N ASP A 277 25.46 -10.53 -10.92
CA ASP A 277 25.50 -10.83 -12.34
C ASP A 277 24.19 -10.44 -13.06
N GLN A 278 23.05 -10.48 -12.36
CA GLN A 278 21.75 -10.12 -12.87
C GLN A 278 21.42 -8.63 -12.72
N LEU A 279 22.22 -7.87 -11.95
CA LEU A 279 21.91 -6.46 -11.67
C LEU A 279 21.83 -5.59 -12.93
N ILE A 280 22.84 -5.65 -13.79
CA ILE A 280 22.90 -4.80 -14.99
C ILE A 280 21.83 -5.20 -16.01
N PRO A 281 21.64 -6.48 -16.36
CA PRO A 281 20.57 -6.91 -17.24
C PRO A 281 19.18 -6.50 -16.71
N THR A 282 18.92 -6.74 -15.44
CA THR A 282 17.64 -6.39 -14.79
C THR A 282 17.41 -4.88 -14.78
N PHE A 283 18.42 -4.10 -14.43
CA PHE A 283 18.29 -2.64 -14.46
C PHE A 283 18.04 -2.12 -15.88
N ALA A 284 18.68 -2.70 -16.88
CA ALA A 284 18.44 -2.34 -18.29
C ALA A 284 17.01 -2.72 -18.72
N SER A 285 16.47 -3.86 -18.28
CA SER A 285 15.10 -4.28 -18.62
C SER A 285 14.06 -3.27 -18.11
N VAL A 286 14.26 -2.63 -16.97
CA VAL A 286 13.36 -1.58 -16.46
C VAL A 286 13.17 -0.46 -17.50
N PHE A 287 14.22 -0.04 -18.19
CA PHE A 287 14.13 1.02 -19.20
C PHE A 287 13.57 0.50 -20.53
N THR A 288 14.02 -0.65 -20.98
CA THR A 288 13.55 -1.21 -22.27
C THR A 288 12.08 -1.57 -22.21
N GLU A 289 11.64 -2.18 -21.13
CA GLU A 289 10.26 -2.61 -20.94
C GLU A 289 9.31 -1.49 -20.47
N ALA A 290 9.84 -0.34 -20.09
CA ALA A 290 8.99 0.81 -19.82
C ALA A 290 8.25 1.31 -21.06
N PHE A 291 8.83 1.11 -22.25
CA PHE A 291 8.31 1.58 -23.54
C PHE A 291 7.96 0.45 -24.50
N ASN A 292 8.60 -0.71 -24.34
CA ASN A 292 8.36 -1.90 -25.14
C ASN A 292 8.23 -3.12 -24.20
N PRO A 293 7.16 -3.18 -23.42
CA PRO A 293 7.00 -4.26 -22.45
C PRO A 293 6.92 -5.61 -23.17
N SER A 294 7.74 -6.55 -22.72
CA SER A 294 7.60 -7.95 -23.05
C SER A 294 6.31 -8.50 -22.47
N ALA A 295 5.84 -9.63 -22.99
CA ALA A 295 4.63 -10.27 -22.49
C ALA A 295 4.72 -10.48 -20.97
N GLY A 296 3.83 -9.85 -20.23
CA GLY A 296 3.61 -10.09 -18.80
C GLY A 296 2.35 -10.95 -18.60
N VAL A 297 1.94 -11.08 -17.35
CA VAL A 297 0.68 -11.75 -16.97
C VAL A 297 -0.54 -11.16 -17.71
N ALA A 298 -0.45 -9.92 -18.17
CA ALA A 298 -1.51 -9.22 -18.90
C ALA A 298 -1.62 -9.63 -20.38
N GLY A 299 -0.66 -10.37 -20.94
CA GLY A 299 -0.65 -10.76 -22.36
C GLY A 299 0.44 -10.07 -23.19
N THR A 300 0.23 -9.99 -24.50
CA THR A 300 1.15 -9.36 -25.47
C THR A 300 0.43 -8.28 -26.26
N GLY A 301 1.17 -7.33 -26.84
CA GLY A 301 0.63 -6.30 -27.74
C GLY A 301 0.72 -4.86 -27.22
N THR A 302 0.19 -3.91 -27.98
CA THR A 302 0.28 -2.46 -27.69
C THR A 302 -0.44 -2.06 -26.40
N GLY A 303 -1.46 -2.79 -25.97
CA GLY A 303 -2.17 -2.56 -24.72
C GLY A 303 -1.32 -2.80 -23.47
N VAL A 304 -0.27 -3.61 -23.56
CA VAL A 304 0.62 -3.89 -22.42
C VAL A 304 1.39 -2.65 -22.00
N PHE A 305 1.78 -1.79 -22.94
CA PHE A 305 2.42 -0.50 -22.60
C PHE A 305 1.55 0.35 -21.68
N LEU A 306 0.26 0.47 -21.99
CA LEU A 306 -0.67 1.24 -21.15
C LEU A 306 -0.87 0.59 -19.78
N LEU A 307 -0.91 -0.73 -19.71
CA LEU A 307 -0.97 -1.45 -18.43
C LEU A 307 0.31 -1.21 -17.60
N THR A 308 1.49 -1.33 -18.20
CA THR A 308 2.78 -1.04 -17.56
C THR A 308 2.81 0.38 -16.99
N LEU A 309 2.44 1.37 -17.81
CA LEU A 309 2.33 2.76 -17.38
C LEU A 309 1.33 2.92 -16.24
N MET A 310 0.11 2.38 -16.40
CA MET A 310 -0.98 2.53 -15.44
C MET A 310 -0.67 1.89 -14.10
N TYR A 311 -0.13 0.67 -14.10
CA TYR A 311 0.24 -0.01 -12.85
C TYR A 311 1.43 0.68 -12.19
N GLY A 312 2.45 1.09 -12.94
CA GLY A 312 3.56 1.86 -12.42
C GLY A 312 3.11 3.17 -11.78
N VAL A 313 2.27 3.95 -12.48
CA VAL A 313 1.75 5.22 -11.98
C VAL A 313 0.85 5.01 -10.76
N ARG A 314 -0.12 4.10 -10.81
CA ARG A 314 -1.04 3.84 -9.69
C ARG A 314 -0.27 3.43 -8.44
N ARG A 315 0.71 2.53 -8.57
CA ARG A 315 1.48 2.02 -7.42
C ARG A 315 2.50 3.03 -6.92
N GLY A 316 3.09 3.84 -7.80
CA GLY A 316 3.94 4.96 -7.41
C GLY A 316 3.17 6.01 -6.60
N LEU A 317 1.99 6.45 -7.07
CA LEU A 317 1.12 7.38 -6.36
C LEU A 317 0.62 6.80 -5.02
N PHE A 318 0.31 5.51 -4.98
CA PHE A 318 -0.11 4.83 -3.75
C PHE A 318 1.03 4.74 -2.73
N SER A 319 2.26 4.49 -3.18
CA SER A 319 3.44 4.37 -2.33
C SER A 319 3.82 5.71 -1.69
N ASN A 320 4.07 6.74 -2.51
CA ASN A 320 4.58 8.01 -2.00
C ASN A 320 3.49 8.97 -1.50
N GLU A 321 2.21 8.67 -1.72
CA GLU A 321 1.06 9.49 -1.27
C GLU A 321 1.10 10.97 -1.72
N ALA A 322 1.87 11.32 -2.76
CA ALA A 322 1.96 12.69 -3.22
C ALA A 322 0.62 13.17 -3.81
N GLY A 323 0.10 14.27 -3.27
CA GLY A 323 -1.20 14.81 -3.64
C GLY A 323 -2.38 14.20 -2.89
N GLN A 324 -2.17 13.20 -2.02
CA GLN A 324 -3.23 12.65 -1.15
C GLN A 324 -3.54 13.55 0.06
N GLY A 325 -2.59 14.43 0.45
CA GLY A 325 -2.78 15.33 1.57
C GLY A 325 -2.61 14.71 2.96
N SER A 326 -2.14 13.48 3.07
CA SER A 326 -1.90 12.77 4.32
C SER A 326 -0.67 13.33 5.06
N ALA A 327 0.49 13.32 4.42
CA ALA A 327 1.76 13.78 4.98
C ALA A 327 1.76 15.23 5.49
N PRO A 328 1.10 16.20 4.81
CA PRO A 328 0.96 17.56 5.34
C PRO A 328 0.47 17.66 6.77
N ILE A 329 -0.29 16.67 7.24
CA ILE A 329 -0.81 16.63 8.62
C ILE A 329 0.32 16.37 9.64
N ALA A 330 1.22 15.42 9.34
CA ALA A 330 2.38 15.16 10.18
C ALA A 330 3.37 16.33 10.13
N HIS A 331 3.69 16.79 8.94
CA HIS A 331 4.63 17.89 8.72
C HIS A 331 4.17 19.22 9.31
N SER A 332 2.86 19.45 9.42
CA SER A 332 2.35 20.67 10.06
C SER A 332 2.77 20.80 11.54
N ALA A 333 3.10 19.68 12.20
CA ALA A 333 3.54 19.66 13.59
C ALA A 333 5.04 19.99 13.75
N ALA A 334 5.80 20.12 12.67
CA ALA A 334 7.23 20.45 12.75
C ALA A 334 7.48 21.85 13.31
N LYS A 335 8.53 21.97 14.13
CA LYS A 335 8.99 23.23 14.70
C LYS A 335 9.68 24.06 13.63
N THR A 336 9.00 25.11 13.15
CA THR A 336 9.59 26.07 12.20
C THR A 336 8.73 27.31 12.08
N ASN A 337 9.36 28.47 11.86
CA ASN A 337 8.73 29.71 11.42
C ASN A 337 8.71 29.86 9.90
N GLU A 338 9.44 28.98 9.17
CA GLU A 338 9.57 29.04 7.72
C GLU A 338 8.85 27.89 7.05
N PRO A 339 7.64 28.06 6.50
CA PRO A 339 6.88 27.00 5.86
C PRO A 339 7.64 26.24 4.74
N SER A 340 8.49 26.96 3.99
CA SER A 340 9.29 26.39 2.92
C SER A 340 10.38 25.44 3.40
N SER A 341 10.88 25.58 4.62
CA SER A 341 11.88 24.69 5.21
C SER A 341 11.30 23.28 5.39
N GLU A 342 10.07 23.17 5.93
CA GLU A 342 9.41 21.88 6.04
C GLU A 342 8.98 21.32 4.68
N GLY A 343 8.58 22.17 3.73
CA GLY A 343 8.34 21.76 2.36
C GLY A 343 9.56 21.10 1.72
N VAL A 344 10.77 21.62 1.98
CA VAL A 344 12.02 21.04 1.48
C VAL A 344 12.32 19.68 2.15
N VAL A 345 11.97 19.51 3.42
CA VAL A 345 12.05 18.21 4.11
C VAL A 345 11.12 17.18 3.43
N ALA A 346 9.92 17.58 3.07
CA ALA A 346 8.94 16.71 2.43
C ALA A 346 9.36 16.22 1.03
N LEU A 347 10.32 16.87 0.35
CA LEU A 347 10.93 16.32 -0.88
C LEU A 347 11.56 14.94 -0.64
N LEU A 348 12.03 14.67 0.58
CA LEU A 348 12.70 13.43 0.90
C LEU A 348 11.75 12.23 0.98
N GLU A 349 10.45 12.45 1.19
CA GLU A 349 9.50 11.34 1.30
C GLU A 349 9.42 10.51 0.01
N PRO A 350 9.01 11.05 -1.16
CA PRO A 350 8.95 10.25 -2.39
C PRO A 350 10.34 9.76 -2.82
N PHE A 351 11.40 10.49 -2.47
CA PHE A 351 12.76 10.07 -2.76
C PHE A 351 13.14 8.81 -1.96
N ILE A 352 12.94 8.80 -0.65
CA ILE A 352 13.28 7.67 0.21
C ILE A 352 12.30 6.51 -0.07
N ASP A 353 11.01 6.80 -0.05
CA ASP A 353 9.96 5.80 -0.21
C ASP A 353 10.03 5.09 -1.57
N THR A 354 9.96 5.85 -2.64
CA THR A 354 9.77 5.27 -3.97
C THR A 354 11.10 5.10 -4.73
N ILE A 355 11.97 6.15 -4.76
CA ILE A 355 13.24 6.04 -5.50
C ILE A 355 14.20 5.07 -4.81
N ILE A 356 14.22 4.97 -3.48
CA ILE A 356 15.11 4.05 -2.78
C ILE A 356 14.39 2.74 -2.45
N ILE A 357 13.39 2.75 -1.58
CA ILE A 357 12.80 1.51 -1.02
C ILE A 357 12.06 0.69 -2.09
N CYS A 358 11.18 1.32 -2.89
CA CYS A 358 10.47 0.58 -3.94
C CYS A 358 11.43 0.07 -5.03
N THR A 359 12.51 0.80 -5.34
CA THR A 359 13.54 0.32 -6.27
C THR A 359 14.22 -0.93 -5.74
N LEU A 360 14.59 -0.95 -4.46
CA LEU A 360 15.20 -2.13 -3.85
C LEU A 360 14.25 -3.33 -3.88
N THR A 361 12.97 -3.13 -3.52
CA THR A 361 11.94 -4.18 -3.61
C THR A 361 11.81 -4.73 -5.02
N ALA A 362 11.65 -3.84 -6.01
CA ALA A 362 11.51 -4.24 -7.41
C ALA A 362 12.74 -4.99 -7.91
N MET A 363 13.94 -4.48 -7.61
CA MET A 363 15.18 -5.14 -8.02
C MET A 363 15.33 -6.52 -7.38
N VAL A 364 14.97 -6.70 -6.12
CA VAL A 364 14.98 -8.02 -5.46
C VAL A 364 14.04 -8.99 -6.17
N ILE A 365 12.80 -8.57 -6.46
CA ILE A 365 11.82 -9.40 -7.19
C ILE A 365 12.33 -9.78 -8.58
N LEU A 366 12.92 -8.83 -9.28
CA LEU A 366 13.36 -9.00 -10.67
C LEU A 366 14.65 -9.86 -10.79
N VAL A 367 15.66 -9.62 -9.93
CA VAL A 367 16.92 -10.39 -9.99
C VAL A 367 16.77 -11.84 -9.55
N THR A 368 15.79 -12.13 -8.68
CA THR A 368 15.46 -13.50 -8.26
C THR A 368 14.62 -14.26 -9.28
N GLY A 369 14.04 -13.57 -10.27
CA GLY A 369 13.25 -14.16 -11.35
C GLY A 369 11.84 -14.65 -10.96
N VAL A 370 11.46 -14.54 -9.69
CA VAL A 370 10.22 -15.10 -9.13
C VAL A 370 8.93 -14.51 -9.70
N TRP A 371 8.99 -13.36 -10.34
CA TRP A 371 7.80 -12.61 -10.78
C TRP A 371 7.04 -13.28 -11.93
N GLY A 372 7.69 -14.12 -12.73
CA GLY A 372 7.10 -14.87 -13.83
C GLY A 372 7.06 -16.38 -13.61
N ASP A 373 7.65 -16.87 -12.48
CA ASP A 373 7.77 -18.29 -12.22
C ASP A 373 6.49 -18.83 -11.55
N PRO A 374 5.78 -19.79 -12.16
CA PRO A 374 4.71 -20.49 -11.49
C PRO A 374 5.29 -21.42 -10.41
N VAL A 375 4.76 -21.33 -9.20
CA VAL A 375 5.12 -22.22 -8.07
C VAL A 375 3.94 -23.13 -7.73
N PRO A 376 4.18 -24.35 -7.24
CA PRO A 376 3.13 -25.24 -6.78
C PRO A 376 2.17 -24.52 -5.83
N THR A 377 0.90 -24.50 -6.16
CA THR A 377 -0.11 -23.71 -5.48
C THR A 377 -1.40 -24.50 -5.35
N GLU A 378 -2.00 -24.39 -4.17
CA GLU A 378 -3.34 -24.89 -3.92
C GLU A 378 -4.38 -23.86 -4.38
N PHE A 379 -5.31 -24.28 -5.23
CA PHE A 379 -6.39 -23.46 -5.77
C PHE A 379 -7.71 -23.86 -5.09
N ASP A 380 -8.10 -23.13 -4.05
CA ASP A 380 -9.47 -23.20 -3.55
C ASP A 380 -10.41 -22.62 -4.60
N LEU A 381 -11.25 -23.47 -5.18
CA LEU A 381 -12.14 -23.13 -6.29
C LEU A 381 -13.22 -22.11 -5.92
N ASN A 382 -13.42 -21.86 -4.61
CA ASN A 382 -14.29 -20.81 -4.10
C ASN A 382 -13.55 -19.50 -3.76
N SER A 383 -12.23 -19.44 -4.00
CA SER A 383 -11.43 -18.28 -3.66
C SER A 383 -11.66 -17.12 -4.65
N GLY A 384 -11.61 -15.88 -4.14
CA GLY A 384 -11.67 -14.68 -4.98
C GLY A 384 -10.44 -14.44 -5.86
N ASN A 385 -9.40 -15.29 -5.77
CA ASN A 385 -8.18 -15.21 -6.57
C ASN A 385 -8.33 -15.90 -7.92
N ILE A 386 -9.39 -16.71 -8.11
CA ILE A 386 -9.71 -17.34 -9.39
C ILE A 386 -10.50 -16.34 -10.24
N THR A 387 -10.06 -16.17 -11.47
CA THR A 387 -10.74 -15.39 -12.51
C THR A 387 -10.80 -16.21 -13.80
N TYR A 388 -11.66 -15.79 -14.71
CA TYR A 388 -11.78 -16.43 -16.02
C TYR A 388 -11.41 -15.41 -17.08
N ARG A 389 -10.50 -15.79 -17.97
CA ARG A 389 -9.88 -14.86 -18.91
C ARG A 389 -9.89 -15.39 -20.34
N VAL A 390 -10.15 -14.49 -21.26
CA VAL A 390 -10.08 -14.74 -22.70
C VAL A 390 -8.95 -13.93 -23.29
N GLN A 391 -8.17 -14.55 -24.16
CA GLN A 391 -7.19 -13.82 -24.95
C GLN A 391 -7.90 -13.14 -26.14
N SER A 392 -7.75 -11.82 -26.24
CA SER A 392 -8.28 -11.03 -27.36
C SER A 392 -7.40 -11.20 -28.61
N GLU A 393 -7.93 -10.86 -29.81
CA GLU A 393 -7.16 -10.84 -31.06
C GLU A 393 -5.88 -9.99 -31.00
N GLY A 394 -5.81 -9.01 -30.08
CA GLY A 394 -4.62 -8.20 -29.80
C GLY A 394 -3.63 -8.81 -28.81
N GLY A 395 -3.84 -10.05 -28.38
CA GLY A 395 -2.96 -10.77 -27.45
C GLY A 395 -3.13 -10.39 -25.96
N LEU A 396 -4.03 -9.46 -25.64
CA LEU A 396 -4.34 -9.09 -24.26
C LEU A 396 -5.34 -10.07 -23.65
N PHE A 397 -5.13 -10.42 -22.39
CA PHE A 397 -6.12 -11.16 -21.62
C PHE A 397 -7.12 -10.22 -20.97
N ALA A 398 -8.40 -10.48 -21.18
CA ALA A 398 -9.51 -9.76 -20.57
C ALA A 398 -10.26 -10.67 -19.60
N ASP A 399 -10.62 -10.16 -18.43
CA ASP A 399 -11.50 -10.86 -17.51
C ASP A 399 -12.92 -10.92 -18.12
N VAL A 400 -13.55 -12.08 -18.02
CA VAL A 400 -14.89 -12.34 -18.56
C VAL A 400 -15.81 -12.86 -17.46
N GLU A 401 -17.10 -12.94 -17.75
CA GLU A 401 -18.07 -13.58 -16.86
C GLU A 401 -17.69 -15.06 -16.64
N THR A 402 -18.05 -15.58 -15.48
CA THR A 402 -17.82 -16.98 -15.09
C THR A 402 -18.45 -17.91 -16.13
N PRO A 403 -17.68 -18.81 -16.75
CA PRO A 403 -18.24 -19.79 -17.69
C PRO A 403 -19.03 -20.88 -16.94
N GLU A 404 -19.98 -21.51 -17.62
CA GLU A 404 -20.77 -22.61 -17.03
C GLU A 404 -19.90 -23.82 -16.70
N GLU A 405 -19.00 -24.21 -17.62
CA GLU A 405 -18.08 -25.33 -17.44
C GLU A 405 -16.74 -25.11 -18.16
N ILE A 406 -15.66 -25.70 -17.64
CA ILE A 406 -14.37 -25.80 -18.32
C ILE A 406 -13.94 -27.28 -18.32
N ARG A 407 -13.65 -27.84 -19.48
CA ARG A 407 -13.13 -29.20 -19.59
C ARG A 407 -11.63 -29.23 -19.46
N ILE A 408 -11.15 -30.18 -18.68
CA ILE A 408 -9.74 -30.39 -18.37
C ILE A 408 -9.39 -31.84 -18.76
N ASP A 409 -8.34 -32.02 -19.55
CA ASP A 409 -7.87 -33.30 -20.01
C ASP A 409 -6.37 -33.41 -19.82
N ASP A 410 -5.94 -34.40 -19.03
CA ASP A 410 -4.54 -34.60 -18.62
C ASP A 410 -3.92 -33.30 -18.01
N GLY A 411 -4.65 -32.66 -17.14
CA GLY A 411 -4.28 -31.41 -16.50
C GLY A 411 -4.46 -30.15 -17.36
N VAL A 412 -4.60 -30.27 -18.66
CA VAL A 412 -4.67 -29.12 -19.57
C VAL A 412 -6.11 -28.68 -19.78
N GLN A 413 -6.36 -27.40 -19.67
CA GLN A 413 -7.66 -26.79 -19.93
C GLN A 413 -7.94 -26.86 -21.46
N ARG A 414 -8.97 -27.62 -21.86
CA ARG A 414 -9.42 -27.72 -23.25
C ARG A 414 -10.36 -26.59 -23.60
N VAL A 415 -9.78 -25.39 -23.72
CA VAL A 415 -10.52 -24.17 -24.02
C VAL A 415 -10.36 -23.85 -25.51
N PRO A 416 -11.46 -23.78 -26.28
CA PRO A 416 -11.42 -23.32 -27.66
C PRO A 416 -10.88 -21.89 -27.75
N GLU A 417 -10.30 -21.55 -28.92
CA GLU A 417 -9.81 -20.18 -29.14
C GLU A 417 -10.95 -19.16 -29.00
N GLY A 418 -10.75 -18.17 -28.11
CA GLY A 418 -11.77 -17.16 -27.80
C GLY A 418 -12.72 -17.54 -26.66
N GLU A 419 -12.56 -18.66 -26.00
CA GLU A 419 -13.30 -19.02 -24.79
C GLU A 419 -12.48 -18.81 -23.51
N PRO A 420 -13.17 -18.69 -22.34
CA PRO A 420 -12.51 -18.36 -21.07
C PRO A 420 -11.73 -19.53 -20.48
N ALA A 421 -10.48 -19.27 -20.08
CA ALA A 421 -9.65 -20.16 -19.30
C ALA A 421 -9.61 -19.73 -17.82
N MET A 422 -9.48 -20.69 -16.92
CA MET A 422 -9.24 -20.43 -15.49
C MET A 422 -7.87 -19.77 -15.31
N ALA A 423 -7.83 -18.71 -14.53
CA ALA A 423 -6.63 -18.00 -14.15
C ALA A 423 -6.54 -17.83 -12.63
N TRP A 424 -5.33 -17.87 -12.12
CA TRP A 424 -5.00 -17.58 -10.71
C TRP A 424 -4.22 -16.28 -10.63
N ASN A 425 -4.68 -15.35 -9.78
CA ASN A 425 -4.10 -14.00 -9.73
C ASN A 425 -3.98 -13.34 -11.11
N GLN A 426 -4.96 -13.60 -11.98
CA GLN A 426 -5.01 -13.14 -13.37
C GLN A 426 -3.94 -13.75 -14.32
N ALA A 427 -3.17 -14.74 -13.90
CA ALA A 427 -2.34 -15.56 -14.75
C ALA A 427 -3.10 -16.83 -15.13
N VAL A 428 -3.18 -17.14 -16.42
CA VAL A 428 -3.82 -18.39 -16.89
C VAL A 428 -3.03 -19.58 -16.35
N VAL A 429 -3.74 -20.53 -15.72
CA VAL A 429 -3.12 -21.74 -15.19
C VAL A 429 -2.92 -22.74 -16.32
N GLU A 430 -1.68 -23.12 -16.59
CA GLU A 430 -1.36 -24.02 -17.70
C GLU A 430 -1.79 -25.45 -17.42
N GLN A 431 -1.55 -25.95 -16.20
CA GLN A 431 -1.86 -27.33 -15.83
C GLN A 431 -2.47 -27.41 -14.43
N LEU A 432 -3.42 -28.32 -14.27
CA LEU A 432 -4.17 -28.60 -13.05
C LEU A 432 -3.99 -30.05 -12.60
N PHE A 433 -3.82 -30.25 -11.29
CA PHE A 433 -3.51 -31.52 -10.66
C PHE A 433 -4.47 -31.80 -9.49
N VAL A 434 -4.55 -33.07 -9.10
CA VAL A 434 -5.44 -33.52 -7.99
C VAL A 434 -4.78 -33.40 -6.62
N GLY A 435 -3.46 -33.33 -6.57
CA GLY A 435 -2.72 -33.29 -5.31
C GLY A 435 -1.34 -32.66 -5.46
N CYS A 436 -0.77 -32.37 -4.29
CA CYS A 436 0.57 -31.84 -4.11
C CYS A 436 1.27 -32.68 -3.05
N GLU A 437 2.60 -32.85 -3.11
CA GLU A 437 3.32 -33.62 -2.12
C GLU A 437 3.57 -32.78 -0.85
N GLY A 438 2.96 -33.19 0.28
CA GLY A 438 3.04 -32.44 1.53
C GLY A 438 2.24 -31.13 1.52
N GLU A 439 2.75 -30.10 2.20
CA GLU A 439 2.29 -28.72 2.04
C GLU A 439 2.83 -28.19 0.71
N CYS A 440 1.98 -27.61 -0.13
CA CYS A 440 2.39 -27.07 -1.43
C CYS A 440 3.35 -25.89 -1.26
N THR A 441 4.64 -26.19 -1.38
CA THR A 441 5.77 -25.24 -1.34
C THR A 441 6.43 -25.14 -2.70
N GLU A 442 7.44 -24.29 -2.85
CA GLU A 442 8.18 -24.11 -4.10
C GLU A 442 8.83 -25.42 -4.60
N ASP A 443 9.25 -26.30 -3.69
CA ASP A 443 9.93 -27.56 -4.00
C ASP A 443 9.01 -28.79 -4.05
N SER A 444 7.69 -28.59 -3.94
CA SER A 444 6.74 -29.70 -3.90
C SER A 444 6.45 -30.25 -5.31
N ASP A 445 6.38 -31.57 -5.44
CA ASP A 445 5.93 -32.22 -6.67
C ASP A 445 4.40 -32.23 -6.78
N LEU A 446 3.88 -31.78 -7.93
CA LEU A 446 2.47 -31.88 -8.29
C LEU A 446 2.14 -33.32 -8.70
N ARG A 447 1.05 -33.86 -8.16
CA ARG A 447 0.64 -35.26 -8.35
C ARG A 447 -0.55 -35.32 -9.29
N GLU A 448 -0.61 -36.38 -10.07
CA GLU A 448 -1.69 -36.80 -10.95
C GLU A 448 -2.44 -35.67 -11.68
N PRO A 449 -2.23 -35.47 -12.99
CA PRO A 449 -2.95 -34.49 -13.75
C PRO A 449 -4.47 -34.70 -13.63
N PHE A 450 -5.21 -33.61 -13.40
CA PHE A 450 -6.66 -33.68 -13.29
C PHE A 450 -7.30 -33.89 -14.66
N THR A 451 -8.23 -34.84 -14.75
CA THR A 451 -9.06 -35.03 -15.95
C THR A 451 -10.52 -35.05 -15.54
N GLY A 452 -11.31 -34.09 -16.07
CA GLY A 452 -12.71 -33.90 -15.69
C GLY A 452 -13.28 -32.58 -16.15
N THR A 453 -14.27 -32.08 -15.40
CA THR A 453 -14.93 -30.81 -15.68
C THR A 453 -14.92 -29.93 -14.44
N LEU A 454 -14.50 -28.68 -14.61
CA LEU A 454 -14.61 -27.63 -13.60
C LEU A 454 -15.95 -26.92 -13.76
N TYR A 455 -16.70 -26.77 -12.68
CA TYR A 455 -17.95 -26.02 -12.57
C TYR A 455 -17.72 -24.76 -11.72
N PRO A 456 -17.41 -23.64 -12.38
CA PRO A 456 -17.02 -22.42 -11.70
C PRO A 456 -18.07 -21.85 -10.75
N ASP A 457 -19.33 -21.84 -11.14
CA ASP A 457 -20.43 -21.30 -10.33
C ASP A 457 -20.68 -22.13 -9.05
N GLU A 458 -20.35 -23.42 -9.09
CA GLU A 458 -20.48 -24.34 -7.96
C GLU A 458 -19.19 -24.39 -7.11
N GLY A 459 -18.09 -23.81 -7.59
CA GLY A 459 -16.78 -23.83 -6.92
C GLY A 459 -16.23 -25.25 -6.74
N GLN A 460 -16.46 -26.13 -7.73
CA GLN A 460 -16.05 -27.54 -7.67
C GLN A 460 -15.58 -28.07 -9.02
N ALA A 461 -14.77 -29.11 -8.97
CA ALA A 461 -14.35 -29.87 -10.12
C ALA A 461 -14.74 -31.34 -9.96
N ILE A 462 -15.26 -31.97 -11.02
CA ILE A 462 -15.68 -33.36 -11.00
C ILE A 462 -14.80 -34.16 -11.97
N SER A 463 -14.08 -35.14 -11.45
CA SER A 463 -13.25 -36.04 -12.29
C SER A 463 -14.10 -36.96 -13.17
N GLN A 464 -13.50 -37.53 -14.20
CA GLN A 464 -14.16 -38.56 -15.03
C GLN A 464 -14.67 -39.77 -14.21
N GLY A 465 -14.02 -40.05 -13.08
CA GLY A 465 -14.44 -41.09 -12.13
C GLY A 465 -15.59 -40.70 -11.22
N GLY A 466 -16.13 -39.47 -11.31
CA GLY A 466 -17.23 -38.95 -10.48
C GLY A 466 -16.80 -38.43 -9.12
N THR A 467 -15.51 -38.30 -8.84
CA THR A 467 -15.00 -37.69 -7.59
C THR A 467 -15.06 -36.18 -7.68
N THR A 468 -15.62 -35.53 -6.64
CA THR A 468 -15.73 -34.07 -6.56
C THR A 468 -14.57 -33.49 -5.74
N TYR A 469 -13.98 -32.42 -6.24
CA TYR A 469 -12.88 -31.68 -5.63
C TYR A 469 -13.30 -30.20 -5.45
N ALA A 470 -13.12 -29.67 -4.26
CA ALA A 470 -13.26 -28.23 -3.98
C ALA A 470 -11.92 -27.47 -4.18
N THR A 471 -10.84 -28.24 -4.33
CA THR A 471 -9.47 -27.74 -4.46
C THR A 471 -8.76 -28.49 -5.56
N LEU A 472 -8.07 -27.77 -6.42
CA LEU A 472 -7.11 -28.30 -7.39
C LEU A 472 -5.72 -27.70 -7.12
N TYR A 473 -4.71 -28.26 -7.76
CA TYR A 473 -3.32 -27.85 -7.60
C TYR A 473 -2.71 -27.51 -8.94
N GLY A 474 -1.68 -26.68 -8.96
CA GLY A 474 -1.02 -26.33 -10.21
C GLY A 474 0.06 -25.28 -10.02
N GLY A 475 0.71 -24.90 -11.10
CA GLY A 475 1.64 -23.78 -11.10
C GLY A 475 0.87 -22.46 -11.01
N GLY A 476 0.94 -21.81 -9.85
CA GLY A 476 0.31 -20.51 -9.62
C GLY A 476 1.35 -19.39 -9.50
N VAL A 477 1.14 -18.29 -10.24
CA VAL A 477 1.99 -17.11 -10.09
C VAL A 477 1.58 -16.34 -8.84
N ARG A 478 2.57 -15.97 -8.02
CA ARG A 478 2.34 -15.16 -6.81
C ARG A 478 2.20 -13.69 -7.19
N ASN A 479 1.43 -12.94 -6.40
CA ASN A 479 1.33 -11.50 -6.52
C ASN A 479 1.37 -10.82 -5.14
N GLY A 480 1.48 -9.49 -5.11
CA GLY A 480 1.45 -8.72 -3.86
C GLY A 480 2.52 -9.14 -2.85
N ALA A 481 2.16 -9.17 -1.56
CA ALA A 481 3.10 -9.52 -0.50
C ALA A 481 3.69 -10.94 -0.63
N PRO A 482 2.93 -11.98 -1.01
CA PRO A 482 3.48 -13.32 -1.28
C PRO A 482 4.57 -13.36 -2.36
N LEU A 483 4.50 -12.51 -3.39
CA LEU A 483 5.55 -12.44 -4.41
C LEU A 483 6.85 -11.84 -3.86
N THR A 484 6.76 -10.76 -3.08
CA THR A 484 7.94 -10.19 -2.42
C THR A 484 8.54 -11.17 -1.41
N GLN A 485 7.69 -11.91 -0.69
CA GLN A 485 8.11 -12.97 0.21
C GLN A 485 8.98 -13.99 -0.51
N LEU A 486 8.46 -14.59 -1.58
CA LEU A 486 9.16 -15.58 -2.38
C LEU A 486 10.50 -15.04 -2.90
N ALA A 487 10.55 -13.77 -3.29
CA ALA A 487 11.78 -13.10 -3.72
C ALA A 487 12.84 -13.02 -2.61
N PHE A 488 12.45 -12.71 -1.38
CA PHE A 488 13.36 -12.68 -0.25
C PHE A 488 13.76 -14.08 0.22
N GLU A 489 12.83 -15.05 0.22
CA GLU A 489 13.12 -16.45 0.54
C GLU A 489 14.16 -17.03 -0.43
N ARG A 490 13.89 -16.96 -1.73
CA ARG A 490 14.81 -17.44 -2.77
C ARG A 490 16.15 -16.67 -2.76
N GLY A 491 16.09 -15.34 -2.60
CA GLY A 491 17.28 -14.49 -2.61
C GLY A 491 18.20 -14.69 -1.41
N LEU A 492 17.66 -15.05 -0.23
CA LEU A 492 18.44 -15.30 0.98
C LEU A 492 18.76 -16.80 1.20
N ALA A 493 18.16 -17.71 0.42
CA ALA A 493 18.40 -19.16 0.53
C ALA A 493 19.87 -19.58 0.59
N PRO A 494 20.82 -18.93 -0.15
CA PRO A 494 22.25 -19.25 -0.01
C PRO A 494 22.84 -19.01 1.38
N LEU A 495 22.17 -18.21 2.22
CA LEU A 495 22.58 -17.90 3.59
C LEU A 495 21.83 -18.73 4.65
N GLY A 496 20.88 -19.56 4.23
CA GLY A 496 20.01 -20.39 5.08
C GLY A 496 18.55 -19.91 5.09
N ASP A 497 17.70 -20.60 5.85
CA ASP A 497 16.23 -20.40 5.87
C ASP A 497 15.78 -19.14 6.66
N TRP A 498 16.41 -18.02 6.40
CA TRP A 498 16.14 -16.75 7.09
C TRP A 498 15.03 -15.93 6.42
N GLY A 499 14.65 -16.26 5.18
CA GLY A 499 13.74 -15.47 4.36
C GLY A 499 12.38 -15.23 5.01
N GLY A 500 11.76 -16.27 5.57
CA GLY A 500 10.48 -16.19 6.27
C GLY A 500 10.54 -15.27 7.49
N TYR A 501 11.53 -15.44 8.36
CA TYR A 501 11.71 -14.60 9.57
C TYR A 501 11.99 -13.15 9.21
N PHE A 502 12.82 -12.90 8.18
CA PHE A 502 13.09 -11.56 7.68
C PHE A 502 11.82 -10.87 7.19
N ARG A 503 10.98 -11.60 6.44
CA ARG A 503 9.67 -11.12 5.99
C ARG A 503 8.76 -10.78 7.15
N ALA A 504 8.57 -11.73 8.08
CA ALA A 504 7.68 -11.54 9.23
C ALA A 504 8.06 -10.29 10.04
N LEU A 505 9.36 -10.09 10.29
CA LEU A 505 9.88 -8.91 10.96
C LEU A 505 9.63 -7.63 10.15
N SER A 506 9.89 -7.65 8.84
CA SER A 506 9.69 -6.48 7.97
C SER A 506 8.22 -6.10 7.90
N VAL A 507 7.31 -7.06 7.63
CA VAL A 507 5.87 -6.81 7.58
C VAL A 507 5.35 -6.27 8.91
N LEU A 508 5.80 -6.84 10.03
CA LEU A 508 5.40 -6.40 11.38
C LEU A 508 5.81 -4.94 11.62
N LEU A 509 7.06 -4.60 11.35
CA LEU A 509 7.58 -3.24 11.57
C LEU A 509 6.89 -2.22 10.66
N PHE A 510 6.78 -2.51 9.36
CA PHE A 510 6.16 -1.63 8.39
C PHE A 510 4.67 -1.40 8.69
N ALA A 511 3.93 -2.47 8.95
CA ALA A 511 2.49 -2.35 9.21
C ALA A 511 2.18 -1.61 10.51
N ILE A 512 2.90 -1.89 11.60
CA ILE A 512 2.68 -1.21 12.88
C ILE A 512 3.04 0.27 12.77
N SER A 513 4.16 0.62 12.12
CA SER A 513 4.57 2.02 11.95
C SER A 513 3.56 2.80 11.12
N THR A 514 3.06 2.21 10.02
CA THR A 514 2.02 2.78 9.17
C THR A 514 0.72 3.00 9.95
N ALA A 515 0.25 2.01 10.69
CA ALA A 515 -0.97 2.12 11.48
C ALA A 515 -0.87 3.21 12.57
N ILE A 516 0.29 3.38 13.22
CA ILE A 516 0.52 4.46 14.18
C ILE A 516 0.38 5.83 13.52
N SER A 517 1.04 6.05 12.37
CA SER A 517 1.03 7.35 11.69
C SER A 517 -0.33 7.67 11.09
N TRP A 518 -0.99 6.72 10.44
CA TRP A 518 -2.34 6.89 9.91
C TRP A 518 -3.39 7.16 10.99
N SER A 519 -3.23 6.57 12.16
CA SER A 519 -4.10 6.88 13.30
C SER A 519 -3.97 8.35 13.74
N TYR A 520 -2.78 8.94 13.65
CA TYR A 520 -2.59 10.37 13.91
C TYR A 520 -3.30 11.22 12.85
N TYR A 521 -3.25 10.84 11.56
CA TYR A 521 -3.95 11.57 10.50
C TYR A 521 -5.46 11.58 10.73
N GLY A 522 -6.04 10.42 11.03
CA GLY A 522 -7.47 10.31 11.37
C GLY A 522 -7.84 11.16 12.59
N ASP A 523 -7.00 11.18 13.60
CA ASP A 523 -7.19 12.00 14.81
C ASP A 523 -7.21 13.51 14.52
N ARG A 524 -6.28 14.00 13.71
CA ARG A 524 -6.25 15.43 13.35
C ARG A 524 -7.45 15.84 12.52
N CYS A 525 -7.93 14.96 11.61
CA CYS A 525 -9.16 15.20 10.87
C CYS A 525 -10.40 15.18 11.77
N ALA A 526 -10.47 14.26 12.73
CA ALA A 526 -11.55 14.24 13.72
C ALA A 526 -11.52 15.51 14.60
N HIS A 527 -10.34 15.98 14.98
CA HIS A 527 -10.20 17.24 15.71
C HIS A 527 -10.68 18.44 14.90
N TYR A 528 -10.38 18.51 13.60
CA TYR A 528 -10.89 19.57 12.72
C TYR A 528 -12.43 19.57 12.64
N LEU A 529 -13.07 18.39 12.58
CA LEU A 529 -14.53 18.27 12.47
C LEU A 529 -15.27 18.55 13.78
N PHE A 530 -14.76 18.04 14.89
CA PHE A 530 -15.46 17.99 16.18
C PHE A 530 -14.83 18.87 17.26
N GLY A 531 -13.70 19.52 16.97
CA GLY A 531 -12.95 20.33 17.92
C GLY A 531 -12.54 19.53 19.17
N ASP A 532 -12.59 20.17 20.33
CA ASP A 532 -12.20 19.54 21.60
C ASP A 532 -13.14 18.43 22.07
N ARG A 533 -14.31 18.27 21.46
CA ARG A 533 -15.23 17.13 21.73
C ARG A 533 -14.64 15.80 21.27
N ALA A 534 -13.88 15.77 20.18
CA ALA A 534 -13.14 14.57 19.76
C ALA A 534 -12.11 14.15 20.80
N VAL A 535 -11.62 15.09 21.57
CA VAL A 535 -10.62 14.94 22.62
C VAL A 535 -11.24 14.44 23.93
N LEU A 536 -12.48 14.80 24.24
CA LEU A 536 -13.20 14.37 25.45
C LEU A 536 -13.43 12.83 25.47
N ALA A 537 -13.66 12.21 24.33
CA ALA A 537 -13.76 10.75 24.23
C ALA A 537 -12.47 10.03 24.65
N ARG A 538 -11.30 10.65 24.45
CA ARG A 538 -10.00 10.13 24.94
C ARG A 538 -9.76 10.44 26.41
N SER A 539 -10.25 11.57 26.92
CA SER A 539 -10.05 11.94 28.32
C SER A 539 -10.87 11.10 29.29
N SER A 540 -12.04 10.59 28.88
CA SER A 540 -12.83 9.66 29.69
C SER A 540 -12.11 8.32 29.92
N LEU A 541 -11.44 7.78 28.90
CA LEU A 541 -10.60 6.58 29.02
C LEU A 541 -9.37 6.77 29.93
N ARG A 542 -8.91 8.02 30.12
CA ARG A 542 -7.76 8.35 30.98
C ARG A 542 -8.17 8.71 32.42
N MET A 543 -9.37 9.25 32.63
CA MET A 543 -9.89 9.53 33.97
C MET A 543 -10.14 8.24 34.77
N GLU A 544 -10.59 7.17 34.13
CA GLU A 544 -10.67 5.84 34.77
C GLU A 544 -9.31 5.30 35.22
N ARG A 545 -8.23 5.65 34.53
CA ARG A 545 -6.87 5.22 34.89
C ARG A 545 -6.25 6.05 36.02
N ASN A 546 -6.63 7.32 36.17
CA ASN A 546 -6.16 8.18 37.27
C ASN A 546 -7.01 8.04 38.53
N SER A 547 -8.25 7.56 38.43
CA SER A 547 -9.07 7.21 39.60
C SER A 547 -8.62 5.92 40.27
N ALA A 548 -7.76 5.13 39.64
CA ALA A 548 -7.11 3.95 40.23
C ALA A 548 -5.75 4.26 40.91
N ALA A 549 -5.28 5.50 40.91
CA ALA A 549 -4.13 5.91 41.69
C ALA A 549 -4.56 6.18 43.13
N PRO A 550 -3.90 5.62 44.17
CA PRO A 550 -4.30 5.82 45.57
C PRO A 550 -4.20 7.32 45.92
N HIS A 551 -5.30 7.83 46.46
CA HIS A 551 -5.41 9.17 47.00
C HIS A 551 -4.25 9.42 47.99
N PRO A 552 -3.52 10.55 47.95
CA PRO A 552 -2.44 10.85 48.87
C PRO A 552 -2.99 11.40 50.21
N ALA A 553 -3.88 10.66 50.86
CA ALA A 553 -4.49 11.02 52.12
C ALA A 553 -4.09 10.08 53.29
N PHE A 554 -3.05 9.25 53.11
CA PHE A 554 -2.56 8.37 54.17
C PHE A 554 -1.04 8.47 54.36
N THR A 555 -0.53 9.66 54.68
CA THR A 555 0.82 9.83 55.25
C THR A 555 0.87 11.04 56.15
N ALA A 556 0.19 10.96 57.28
CA ALA A 556 0.41 11.86 58.42
C ALA A 556 0.04 11.15 59.74
N ILE A 557 0.83 10.13 60.10
CA ILE A 557 0.97 9.73 61.53
C ILE A 557 2.47 9.48 61.71
N ARG A 558 3.17 10.49 62.30
CA ARG A 558 4.47 10.28 62.96
C ARG A 558 4.17 9.82 64.38
N PRO A 559 4.80 8.78 64.88
CA PRO A 559 4.85 8.53 66.32
C PRO A 559 5.93 9.43 66.97
N ILE A 560 5.61 9.85 68.16
CA ILE A 560 6.49 10.57 69.14
C ILE A 560 7.65 9.67 69.54
#